data_d8174b0e2da4b354b5e7ae632b27d552
#
_entry.id   d8174b0e2da4b354b5e7ae632b27d552
#
_cell.length_a   1.000
_cell.length_b   1.000
_cell.length_c   1.000
_cell.angle_alpha   90.00
_cell.angle_beta   90.00
_cell.angle_gamma   90.00
#
_symmetry.space_group_name_H-M   'P 1'
#
loop_
_entity.id
_entity.type
_entity.pdbx_description
1 polymer ?
#
loop_
_entity_poly.entity_id
_entity_poly.type
_entity_poly.pdbx_seq_one_letter_code
_entity_poly.pdbx_strand_id
1 'polypeptide(L)'
;MVTEPAHVTSSEAELLDRAEALRSDAELLEEYARRLRATVDTLAGCPAAPEWSRPTLERQAAACATAAEQLRTAAEALRAHAAAGD
;
A
#
# COMPACT_ATOMS: atom_id res chain seq x y z
N MET A 1 -23.03 32.67 3.09
CA MET A 1 -22.78 31.81 3.03
C MET A 1 -21.88 31.20 3.80
N VAL A 2 -21.94 30.57 4.52
CA VAL A 2 -21.17 30.03 5.41
C VAL A 2 -20.76 28.76 5.10
N THR A 3 -20.06 28.59 4.12
CA THR A 3 -19.64 27.33 3.77
C THR A 3 -18.29 27.01 4.28
N GLU A 4 -17.60 27.98 4.83
CA GLU A 4 -16.28 27.70 5.27
C GLU A 4 -16.13 26.65 6.33
N PRO A 5 -16.89 26.65 7.41
CA PRO A 5 -16.76 25.58 8.40
C PRO A 5 -17.05 24.22 7.83
N ALA A 6 -18.07 24.11 7.01
CA ALA A 6 -18.41 22.85 6.41
C ALA A 6 -17.33 22.43 5.42
N HIS A 7 -16.75 23.41 4.72
CA HIS A 7 -15.69 23.10 3.77
C HIS A 7 -14.44 22.57 4.47
N VAL A 8 -14.06 23.16 5.60
CA VAL A 8 -12.92 22.69 6.36
C VAL A 8 -13.16 21.28 6.87
N THR A 9 -14.35 21.02 7.37
CA THR A 9 -14.69 19.68 7.84
C THR A 9 -14.62 18.68 6.70
N SER A 10 -15.10 19.07 5.52
CA SER A 10 -15.02 18.19 4.37
C SER A 10 -13.58 17.89 4.00
N SER A 11 -12.71 18.90 4.07
CA SER A 11 -11.32 18.68 3.74
C SER A 11 -10.66 17.70 4.68
N GLU A 12 -10.95 17.80 5.98
CA GLU A 12 -10.42 16.87 6.93
C GLU A 12 -10.94 15.47 6.68
N ALA A 13 -12.24 15.36 6.43
CA ALA A 13 -12.83 14.06 6.13
C ALA A 13 -12.24 13.46 4.88
N GLU A 14 -11.98 14.31 3.89
CA GLU A 14 -11.38 13.82 2.65
C GLU A 14 -9.97 13.28 2.91
N LEU A 15 -9.19 13.98 3.74
CA LEU A 15 -7.85 13.50 4.04
C LEU A 15 -7.90 12.16 4.76
N LEU A 16 -8.82 12.02 5.71
CA LEU A 16 -8.93 10.76 6.43
C LEU A 16 -9.40 9.64 5.53
N ASP A 17 -10.31 9.95 4.59
CA ASP A 17 -10.74 8.95 3.63
C ASP A 17 -9.59 8.51 2.74
N ARG A 18 -8.77 9.44 2.30
CA ARG A 18 -7.64 9.09 1.46
C ARG A 18 -6.62 8.29 2.24
N ALA A 19 -6.41 8.64 3.51
CA ALA A 19 -5.50 7.87 4.35
C ALA A 19 -5.98 6.42 4.47
N GLU A 20 -7.28 6.25 4.65
CA GLU A 20 -7.83 4.91 4.76
C GLU A 20 -7.69 4.14 3.46
N ALA A 21 -7.91 4.81 2.32
CA ALA A 21 -7.74 4.17 1.03
C ALA A 21 -6.30 3.73 0.83
N LEU A 22 -5.34 4.55 1.24
CA LEU A 22 -3.94 4.18 1.12
C LEU A 22 -3.60 2.98 1.99
N ARG A 23 -4.16 2.91 3.19
CA ARG A 23 -3.92 1.75 4.05
C ARG A 23 -4.51 0.49 3.46
N SER A 24 -5.71 0.58 2.89
CA SER A 24 -6.33 -0.54 2.21
C SER A 24 -5.46 -1.02 1.06
N ASP A 25 -4.95 -0.09 0.27
CA ASP A 25 -4.09 -0.45 -0.86
C ASP A 25 -2.81 -1.10 -0.37
N ALA A 26 -2.26 -0.61 0.75
CA ALA A 26 -1.06 -1.20 1.31
C ALA A 26 -1.30 -2.66 1.69
N GLU A 27 -2.46 -2.94 2.27
CA GLU A 27 -2.78 -4.32 2.64
C GLU A 27 -2.88 -5.22 1.42
N LEU A 28 -3.47 -4.71 0.35
CA LEU A 28 -3.55 -5.48 -0.88
C LEU A 28 -2.18 -5.76 -1.47
N LEU A 29 -1.30 -4.77 -1.43
CA LEU A 29 0.06 -4.97 -1.93
C LEU A 29 0.82 -5.98 -1.09
N GLU A 30 0.63 -5.96 0.22
CA GLU A 30 1.27 -6.95 1.08
C GLU A 30 0.76 -8.34 0.78
N GLU A 31 -0.53 -8.46 0.57
CA GLU A 31 -1.11 -9.75 0.23
C GLU A 31 -0.54 -10.26 -1.09
N TYR A 32 -0.41 -9.35 -2.06
CA TYR A 32 0.14 -9.72 -3.36
C TYR A 32 1.59 -10.15 -3.22
N ALA A 33 2.37 -9.46 -2.39
CA ALA A 33 3.75 -9.84 -2.14
C ALA A 33 3.84 -11.25 -1.55
N ARG A 34 2.94 -11.57 -0.62
CA ARG A 34 2.94 -12.90 -0.03
C ARG A 34 2.63 -13.97 -1.09
N ARG A 35 1.71 -13.68 -2.00
CA ARG A 35 1.38 -14.62 -3.06
C ARG A 35 2.55 -14.83 -4.00
N LEU A 36 3.27 -13.75 -4.32
CA LEU A 36 4.43 -13.87 -5.17
C LEU A 36 5.49 -14.74 -4.50
N ARG A 37 5.71 -14.55 -3.21
CA ARG A 37 6.68 -15.37 -2.49
C ARG A 37 6.28 -16.82 -2.44
N ALA A 38 4.99 -17.09 -2.27
CA ALA A 38 4.51 -18.46 -2.30
C ALA A 38 4.75 -19.09 -3.66
N THR A 39 4.57 -18.33 -4.73
CA THR A 39 4.85 -18.82 -6.07
C THR A 39 6.34 -19.12 -6.23
N VAL A 40 7.20 -18.24 -5.70
CA VAL A 40 8.64 -18.51 -5.74
C VAL A 40 8.96 -19.84 -5.07
N ASP A 41 8.36 -20.09 -3.91
CA ASP A 41 8.59 -21.34 -3.19
C ASP A 41 8.13 -22.54 -4.01
N THR A 42 6.99 -22.41 -4.65
CA THR A 42 6.49 -23.50 -5.51
C THR A 42 7.44 -23.74 -6.67
N LEU A 43 7.93 -22.68 -7.29
CA LEU A 43 8.83 -22.83 -8.44
C LEU A 43 10.18 -23.40 -8.03
N ALA A 44 10.58 -23.20 -6.78
CA ALA A 44 11.84 -23.75 -6.30
C ALA A 44 11.86 -25.27 -6.42
N GLY A 45 10.69 -25.91 -6.31
CA GLY A 45 10.62 -27.36 -6.44
C GLY A 45 10.24 -27.82 -7.82
N CYS A 46 10.26 -26.94 -8.82
CA CYS A 46 9.83 -27.27 -10.16
C CYS A 46 11.01 -27.17 -11.14
N PRO A 47 11.59 -28.30 -11.54
CA PRO A 47 12.76 -28.24 -12.43
C PRO A 47 12.47 -27.61 -13.78
N ALA A 48 11.22 -27.60 -14.21
CA ALA A 48 10.87 -27.02 -15.51
C ALA A 48 10.75 -25.52 -15.48
N ALA A 49 10.79 -24.90 -14.31
CA ALA A 49 10.64 -23.45 -14.21
C ALA A 49 11.87 -22.77 -14.80
N PRO A 50 11.68 -21.71 -15.60
CA PRO A 50 12.82 -20.98 -16.15
C PRO A 50 13.66 -20.37 -15.04
N GLU A 51 14.95 -20.30 -15.25
CA GLU A 51 15.86 -19.78 -14.24
C GLU A 51 15.56 -18.34 -13.87
N TRP A 52 15.07 -17.55 -14.83
CA TRP A 52 14.81 -16.15 -14.58
C TRP A 52 13.56 -15.91 -13.75
N SER A 53 12.68 -16.91 -13.63
CA SER A 53 11.36 -16.65 -13.05
C SER A 53 11.43 -16.37 -11.55
N ARG A 54 12.23 -17.11 -10.79
CA ARG A 54 12.30 -16.89 -9.36
C ARG A 54 12.89 -15.53 -8.98
N PRO A 55 14.05 -15.14 -9.54
CA PRO A 55 14.57 -13.81 -9.19
C PRO A 55 13.64 -12.68 -9.61
N THR A 56 12.94 -12.83 -10.74
CA THR A 56 12.02 -11.81 -11.19
C THR A 56 10.87 -11.66 -10.21
N LEU A 57 10.30 -12.78 -9.80
CA LEU A 57 9.18 -12.74 -8.86
C LEU A 57 9.61 -12.25 -7.49
N GLU A 58 10.83 -12.59 -7.07
CA GLU A 58 11.35 -12.08 -5.81
C GLU A 58 11.50 -10.56 -5.83
N ARG A 59 11.97 -10.03 -6.95
CA ARG A 59 12.08 -8.58 -7.08
C ARG A 59 10.71 -7.92 -7.05
N GLN A 60 9.73 -8.53 -7.72
CA GLN A 60 8.39 -7.98 -7.70
C GLN A 60 7.78 -8.02 -6.30
N ALA A 61 8.01 -9.10 -5.58
CA ALA A 61 7.51 -9.19 -4.22
C ALA A 61 8.13 -8.11 -3.34
N ALA A 62 9.43 -7.90 -3.49
CA ALA A 62 10.11 -6.86 -2.72
C ALA A 62 9.58 -5.48 -3.06
N ALA A 63 9.32 -5.23 -4.35
CA ALA A 63 8.79 -3.94 -4.78
C ALA A 63 7.40 -3.70 -4.19
N CYS A 64 6.57 -4.74 -4.16
CA CYS A 64 5.23 -4.61 -3.58
C CYS A 64 5.30 -4.33 -2.09
N ALA A 65 6.21 -5.00 -1.39
CA ALA A 65 6.37 -4.77 0.04
C ALA A 65 6.84 -3.35 0.33
N THR A 66 7.79 -2.86 -0.47
CA THR A 66 8.28 -1.49 -0.31
C THR A 66 7.16 -0.48 -0.59
N ALA A 67 6.39 -0.72 -1.65
CA ALA A 67 5.28 0.18 -1.99
C ALA A 67 4.25 0.20 -0.86
N ALA A 68 3.99 -0.96 -0.26
CA ALA A 68 3.04 -1.02 0.86
C ALA A 68 3.51 -0.15 2.02
N GLU A 69 4.79 -0.20 2.33
CA GLU A 69 5.34 0.61 3.40
C GLU A 69 5.23 2.09 3.09
N GLN A 70 5.51 2.46 1.84
CA GLN A 70 5.41 3.86 1.44
C GLN A 70 3.97 4.35 1.54
N LEU A 71 3.01 3.51 1.17
CA LEU A 71 1.61 3.90 1.30
C LEU A 71 1.20 4.06 2.75
N ARG A 72 1.71 3.21 3.63
CA ARG A 72 1.41 3.36 5.05
C ARG A 72 1.98 4.64 5.61
N THR A 73 3.20 4.96 5.22
CA THR A 73 3.83 6.20 5.67
C THR A 73 3.03 7.40 5.20
N ALA A 74 2.57 7.37 3.95
CA ALA A 74 1.76 8.46 3.42
C ALA A 74 0.43 8.56 4.16
N ALA A 75 -0.18 7.41 4.47
CA ALA A 75 -1.44 7.41 5.19
C ALA A 75 -1.29 8.02 6.57
N GLU A 76 -0.20 7.68 7.26
CA GLU A 76 0.05 8.24 8.57
C GLU A 76 0.31 9.74 8.51
N ALA A 77 1.01 10.19 7.48
CA ALA A 77 1.26 11.61 7.32
C ALA A 77 -0.04 12.37 7.09
N LEU A 78 -0.94 11.80 6.29
CA LEU A 78 -2.23 12.45 6.06
C LEU A 78 -3.06 12.51 7.33
N ARG A 79 -3.04 11.44 8.12
CA ARG A 79 -3.76 11.45 9.38
C ARG A 79 -3.21 12.47 10.35
N ALA A 80 -1.89 12.53 10.45
CA ALA A 80 -1.26 13.49 11.33
C ALA A 80 -1.58 14.90 10.90
N HIS A 81 -1.58 15.14 9.58
CA HIS A 81 -1.90 16.46 9.08
C HIS A 81 -3.35 16.82 9.38
N ALA A 82 -4.27 15.90 9.20
CA ALA A 82 -5.67 16.15 9.49
C ALA A 82 -5.88 16.44 10.96
N ALA A 83 -5.18 15.71 11.83
CA ALA A 83 -5.33 15.92 13.26
C ALA A 83 -4.76 17.24 13.71
N ALA A 84 -3.68 17.69 13.07
CA ALA A 84 -3.04 18.94 13.45
C ALA A 84 -3.64 20.14 12.74
N GLY A 85 -4.46 19.90 11.78
CA GLY A 85 -4.94 20.94 10.90
C GLY A 85 -5.96 21.89 11.51
N ASP A 86 -6.30 21.71 12.74
CA ASP A 86 -7.21 22.62 13.33
C ASP A 86 -6.57 23.87 13.79
#